data_4f20ef73293896bcf82bea1acf1bbfdc
#
_entry.id   4f20ef73293896bcf82bea1acf1bbfdc
#
_cell.length_a   1.000
_cell.length_b   1.000
_cell.length_c   1.000
_cell.angle_alpha   90.00
_cell.angle_beta   90.00
_cell.angle_gamma   90.00
#
_symmetry.space_group_name_H-M   'P 1'
#
loop_
_entity.id
_entity.type
_entity.pdbx_description
1 polymer ?
#
loop_
_entity_poly.entity_id
_entity_poly.type
_entity_poly.pdbx_seq_one_letter_code
_entity_poly.pdbx_strand_id
1 'polypeptide(L)'
;MGNSHRGFESHALRMGRLVYSVIGSLDGYVDDAEGGFAWAMPDEEVHAYVNDLMRPIGTHLYGRRLYAVMAGWQTLGTSPDESAVTRDFGELWRGADKVVYSTTLDEVSTPRTRLERSFDPDAVRALVAASDRDVLLGGPGLAEHALRAGLVDEIGVVVAPVVVGGGTAYLPDGLRLDLRLLEERRFANGFAALRYAVVG
;
A
#
# COMPACT_ATOMS: atom_id res chain seq x y z
N MET A 1 21.89 25.09 45.52
CA MET A 1 22.24 23.79 44.90
C MET A 1 21.01 23.37 44.10
N GLY A 2 21.04 23.70 42.83
CA GLY A 2 19.92 23.38 41.91
C GLY A 2 20.23 22.12 41.15
N ASN A 3 19.44 21.09 41.33
CA ASN A 3 19.56 19.83 40.60
C ASN A 3 18.64 19.89 39.38
N SER A 4 19.23 20.13 38.21
CA SER A 4 18.56 20.11 36.94
C SER A 4 18.41 18.65 36.48
N HIS A 5 17.24 18.04 36.69
CA HIS A 5 16.90 16.79 36.04
C HIS A 5 16.49 17.11 34.59
N ARG A 6 17.43 16.92 33.66
CA ARG A 6 17.10 16.78 32.25
C ARG A 6 16.44 15.41 32.08
N GLY A 7 15.13 15.44 31.87
CA GLY A 7 14.39 14.26 31.40
C GLY A 7 14.92 13.84 30.03
N PHE A 8 15.53 12.67 29.97
CA PHE A 8 15.73 11.95 28.72
C PHE A 8 14.36 11.45 28.28
N GLU A 9 13.68 12.21 27.41
CA GLU A 9 12.59 11.65 26.61
C GLU A 9 13.24 10.62 25.67
N SER A 10 13.10 9.34 26.02
CA SER A 10 13.42 8.27 25.11
C SER A 10 12.38 8.36 23.98
N HIS A 11 12.75 8.91 22.85
CA HIS A 11 12.06 8.66 21.61
C HIS A 11 12.17 7.15 21.35
N ALA A 12 11.15 6.40 21.73
CA ALA A 12 10.98 5.04 21.25
C ALA A 12 11.03 5.13 19.72
N LEU A 13 12.07 4.58 19.11
CA LEU A 13 12.20 4.50 17.67
C LEU A 13 10.93 3.79 17.17
N ARG A 14 10.10 4.53 16.47
CA ARG A 14 8.89 3.95 15.86
C ARG A 14 9.39 2.97 14.80
N MET A 15 9.18 1.68 15.01
CA MET A 15 9.39 0.68 13.97
C MET A 15 8.29 0.84 12.92
N GLY A 16 8.63 0.72 11.66
CA GLY A 16 7.68 0.72 10.56
C GLY A 16 6.68 -0.45 10.69
N ARG A 17 5.53 -0.32 10.06
CA ARG A 17 4.53 -1.39 9.92
C ARG A 17 4.47 -1.83 8.47
N LEU A 18 4.15 -3.09 8.24
CA LEU A 18 3.80 -3.58 6.91
C LEU A 18 2.30 -3.41 6.69
N VAL A 19 1.93 -2.51 5.80
CA VAL A 19 0.54 -2.17 5.50
C VAL A 19 0.18 -2.72 4.13
N TYR A 20 -0.83 -3.56 4.05
CA TYR A 20 -1.44 -3.97 2.79
C TYR A 20 -2.65 -3.08 2.49
N SER A 21 -2.63 -2.36 1.36
CA SER A 21 -3.73 -1.48 0.98
C SER A 21 -4.11 -1.66 -0.49
N VAL A 22 -5.43 -1.71 -0.75
CA VAL A 22 -6.00 -1.88 -2.08
C VAL A 22 -7.22 -0.99 -2.30
N ILE A 23 -7.53 -0.69 -3.56
CA ILE A 23 -8.86 -0.31 -4.01
C ILE A 23 -9.46 -1.58 -4.64
N GLY A 24 -10.67 -1.97 -4.22
CA GLY A 24 -11.30 -3.20 -4.67
C GLY A 24 -12.80 -3.08 -4.83
N SER A 25 -13.41 -4.06 -5.51
CA SER A 25 -14.85 -4.19 -5.64
C SER A 25 -15.49 -4.66 -4.32
N LEU A 26 -16.80 -4.48 -4.20
CA LEU A 26 -17.57 -4.94 -3.03
C LEU A 26 -17.49 -6.46 -2.85
N ASP A 27 -17.37 -7.21 -3.94
CA ASP A 27 -17.26 -8.67 -3.94
C ASP A 27 -15.83 -9.21 -3.92
N GLY A 28 -14.83 -8.34 -3.69
CA GLY A 28 -13.51 -8.81 -3.25
C GLY A 28 -12.41 -8.86 -4.30
N TYR A 29 -12.52 -8.12 -5.42
CA TYR A 29 -11.57 -8.18 -6.53
C TYR A 29 -10.86 -6.84 -6.77
N VAL A 30 -9.63 -6.87 -7.30
CA VAL A 30 -8.86 -5.67 -7.72
C VAL A 30 -9.00 -5.39 -9.21
N ASP A 31 -9.39 -6.36 -9.99
CA ASP A 31 -9.71 -6.29 -11.42
C ASP A 31 -10.91 -7.20 -11.72
N ASP A 32 -11.51 -7.07 -12.91
CA ASP A 32 -12.56 -7.96 -13.41
C ASP A 32 -11.97 -9.18 -14.13
N ALA A 33 -12.83 -10.06 -14.66
CA ALA A 33 -12.41 -11.29 -15.35
C ALA A 33 -11.57 -11.01 -16.61
N GLU A 34 -11.70 -9.84 -17.22
CA GLU A 34 -10.93 -9.36 -18.36
C GLU A 34 -9.65 -8.62 -17.95
N GLY A 35 -9.41 -8.44 -16.64
CA GLY A 35 -8.28 -7.70 -16.08
C GLY A 35 -8.48 -6.17 -16.09
N GLY A 36 -9.71 -5.70 -16.28
CA GLY A 36 -10.09 -4.29 -16.23
C GLY A 36 -10.26 -3.80 -14.79
N PHE A 37 -9.84 -2.57 -14.51
CA PHE A 37 -9.99 -1.93 -13.19
C PHE A 37 -10.41 -0.45 -13.29
N ALA A 38 -10.94 -0.02 -14.44
CA ALA A 38 -11.39 1.36 -14.64
C ALA A 38 -12.49 1.79 -13.66
N TRP A 39 -13.29 0.84 -13.17
CA TRP A 39 -14.32 1.05 -12.15
C TRP A 39 -13.73 1.39 -10.76
N ALA A 40 -12.45 1.13 -10.54
CA ALA A 40 -11.75 1.42 -9.28
C ALA A 40 -11.14 2.83 -9.23
N MET A 41 -11.33 3.65 -10.29
CA MET A 41 -10.75 4.99 -10.34
C MET A 41 -11.40 5.90 -9.30
N PRO A 42 -10.60 6.44 -8.35
CA PRO A 42 -11.10 7.33 -7.32
C PRO A 42 -11.42 8.71 -7.89
N ASP A 43 -12.47 9.35 -7.38
CA ASP A 43 -12.62 10.81 -7.54
C ASP A 43 -11.63 11.58 -6.66
N GLU A 44 -11.69 12.91 -6.70
CA GLU A 44 -10.73 13.75 -5.95
C GLU A 44 -10.83 13.54 -4.44
N GLU A 45 -12.03 13.29 -3.88
CA GLU A 45 -12.21 13.08 -2.44
C GLU A 45 -11.55 11.76 -2.01
N VAL A 46 -11.82 10.68 -2.72
CA VAL A 46 -11.22 9.36 -2.46
C VAL A 46 -9.72 9.39 -2.73
N HIS A 47 -9.28 10.06 -3.80
CA HIS A 47 -7.86 10.19 -4.13
C HIS A 47 -7.09 10.95 -3.04
N ALA A 48 -7.65 12.05 -2.52
CA ALA A 48 -7.04 12.79 -1.41
C ALA A 48 -6.89 11.90 -0.16
N TYR A 49 -7.90 11.09 0.14
CA TYR A 49 -7.81 10.11 1.23
C TYR A 49 -6.70 9.07 1.00
N VAL A 50 -6.59 8.55 -0.23
CA VAL A 50 -5.50 7.62 -0.58
C VAL A 50 -4.14 8.29 -0.42
N ASN A 51 -4.00 9.58 -0.81
CA ASN A 51 -2.76 10.33 -0.59
C ASN A 51 -2.40 10.41 0.90
N ASP A 52 -3.39 10.68 1.76
CA ASP A 52 -3.16 10.74 3.20
C ASP A 52 -2.70 9.38 3.77
N LEU A 53 -3.21 8.26 3.25
CA LEU A 53 -2.72 6.93 3.59
C LEU A 53 -1.27 6.69 3.14
N MET A 54 -0.85 7.33 2.04
CA MET A 54 0.51 7.18 1.51
C MET A 54 1.55 8.06 2.21
N ARG A 55 1.15 9.14 2.88
CA ARG A 55 2.08 10.06 3.56
C ARG A 55 3.03 9.40 4.56
N PRO A 56 2.60 8.45 5.42
CA PRO A 56 3.51 7.76 6.33
C PRO A 56 4.40 6.70 5.65
N ILE A 57 4.13 6.35 4.38
CA ILE A 57 4.84 5.29 3.67
C ILE A 57 6.22 5.78 3.21
N GLY A 58 7.27 5.02 3.55
CA GLY A 58 8.64 5.27 3.11
C GLY A 58 9.10 4.34 2.00
N THR A 59 8.53 3.15 1.93
CA THR A 59 8.90 2.11 0.95
C THR A 59 7.66 1.40 0.43
N HIS A 60 7.63 1.16 -0.88
CA HIS A 60 6.60 0.36 -1.53
C HIS A 60 7.17 -0.99 -1.97
N LEU A 61 6.47 -2.08 -1.65
CA LEU A 61 6.76 -3.43 -2.13
C LEU A 61 5.75 -3.79 -3.22
N TYR A 62 6.22 -4.07 -4.43
CA TYR A 62 5.37 -4.36 -5.58
C TYR A 62 5.71 -5.69 -6.22
N GLY A 63 4.69 -6.42 -6.65
CA GLY A 63 4.83 -7.42 -7.70
C GLY A 63 4.94 -6.75 -9.08
N ARG A 64 5.46 -7.48 -10.08
CA ARG A 64 5.70 -6.98 -11.43
C ARG A 64 4.49 -6.28 -12.08
N ARG A 65 3.29 -6.86 -11.95
CA ARG A 65 2.07 -6.32 -12.59
C ARG A 65 1.72 -4.95 -12.04
N LEU A 66 1.68 -4.82 -10.71
CA LEU A 66 1.35 -3.53 -10.09
C LEU A 66 2.47 -2.51 -10.35
N TYR A 67 3.74 -2.92 -10.32
CA TYR A 67 4.84 -2.01 -10.67
C TYR A 67 4.68 -1.43 -12.07
N ALA A 68 4.28 -2.24 -13.06
CA ALA A 68 4.05 -1.76 -14.42
C ALA A 68 2.98 -0.65 -14.50
N VAL A 69 1.91 -0.77 -13.68
CA VAL A 69 0.89 0.28 -13.55
C VAL A 69 1.44 1.50 -12.83
N MET A 70 2.09 1.30 -11.69
CA MET A 70 2.56 2.38 -10.82
C MET A 70 3.74 3.16 -11.40
N ALA A 71 4.53 2.56 -12.29
CA ALA A 71 5.66 3.24 -12.96
C ALA A 71 5.23 4.48 -13.74
N GLY A 72 3.97 4.58 -14.17
CA GLY A 72 3.37 5.77 -14.79
C GLY A 72 3.45 7.02 -13.90
N TRP A 73 3.47 6.87 -12.57
CA TRP A 73 3.61 7.97 -11.62
C TRP A 73 4.99 8.65 -11.63
N GLN A 74 5.93 8.08 -12.38
CA GLN A 74 7.20 8.78 -12.66
C GLN A 74 6.99 10.08 -13.43
N THR A 75 5.96 10.13 -14.29
CA THR A 75 5.61 11.30 -15.11
C THR A 75 4.25 11.91 -14.77
N LEU A 76 3.28 11.11 -14.31
CA LEU A 76 2.01 11.63 -13.81
C LEU A 76 2.23 12.51 -12.57
N GLY A 77 1.46 13.59 -12.46
CA GLY A 77 1.59 14.56 -11.39
C GLY A 77 2.78 15.50 -11.54
N THR A 78 3.34 15.67 -12.76
CA THR A 78 4.42 16.62 -13.03
C THR A 78 3.95 17.87 -13.76
N SER A 79 2.77 17.82 -14.41
CA SER A 79 2.20 18.97 -15.10
C SER A 79 1.44 19.90 -14.14
N PRO A 80 1.57 21.23 -14.28
CA PRO A 80 0.75 22.19 -13.52
C PRO A 80 -0.74 22.09 -13.87
N ASP A 81 -1.09 21.52 -15.03
CA ASP A 81 -2.47 21.36 -15.51
C ASP A 81 -3.19 20.16 -14.90
N GLU A 82 -2.44 19.24 -14.25
CA GLU A 82 -3.03 18.12 -13.53
C GLU A 82 -3.64 18.58 -12.19
N SER A 83 -4.61 17.80 -11.69
CA SER A 83 -5.26 18.13 -10.41
C SER A 83 -4.26 18.15 -9.24
N ALA A 84 -4.60 18.87 -8.19
CA ALA A 84 -3.75 18.97 -7.00
C ALA A 84 -3.51 17.60 -6.35
N VAL A 85 -4.53 16.74 -6.31
CA VAL A 85 -4.43 15.38 -5.74
C VAL A 85 -3.54 14.48 -6.58
N THR A 86 -3.55 14.63 -7.92
CA THR A 86 -2.68 13.88 -8.83
C THR A 86 -1.22 14.28 -8.63
N ARG A 87 -0.94 15.59 -8.54
CA ARG A 87 0.42 16.08 -8.29
C ARG A 87 0.95 15.62 -6.94
N ASP A 88 0.14 15.73 -5.89
CA ASP A 88 0.49 15.30 -4.53
C ASP A 88 0.81 13.79 -4.48
N PHE A 89 -0.02 12.93 -5.08
CA PHE A 89 0.28 11.50 -5.16
C PHE A 89 1.59 11.23 -5.92
N GLY A 90 1.79 11.88 -7.06
CA GLY A 90 3.00 11.75 -7.84
C GLY A 90 4.26 12.12 -7.05
N GLU A 91 4.22 13.17 -6.23
CA GLU A 91 5.32 13.56 -5.34
C GLU A 91 5.57 12.50 -4.26
N LEU A 92 4.52 12.03 -3.59
CA LEU A 92 4.59 10.97 -2.58
C LEU A 92 5.23 9.70 -3.17
N TRP A 93 4.76 9.27 -4.34
CA TRP A 93 5.24 8.06 -4.98
C TRP A 93 6.71 8.16 -5.42
N ARG A 94 7.11 9.28 -6.05
CA ARG A 94 8.50 9.52 -6.46
C ARG A 94 9.44 9.63 -5.27
N GLY A 95 8.98 10.19 -4.16
CA GLY A 95 9.76 10.35 -2.93
C GLY A 95 10.03 9.06 -2.16
N ALA A 96 9.20 8.04 -2.32
CA ALA A 96 9.35 6.76 -1.64
C ALA A 96 10.37 5.82 -2.33
N ASP A 97 10.97 4.92 -1.57
CA ASP A 97 11.75 3.80 -2.10
C ASP A 97 10.81 2.69 -2.62
N LYS A 98 11.27 1.92 -3.58
CA LYS A 98 10.49 0.83 -4.16
C LYS A 98 11.30 -0.46 -4.23
N VAL A 99 10.66 -1.59 -3.91
CA VAL A 99 11.22 -2.93 -4.10
C VAL A 99 10.26 -3.70 -4.99
N VAL A 100 10.75 -4.17 -6.11
CA VAL A 100 9.95 -4.93 -7.08
C VAL A 100 10.36 -6.39 -7.03
N TYR A 101 9.40 -7.27 -6.82
CA TYR A 101 9.62 -8.70 -6.79
C TYR A 101 9.21 -9.32 -8.13
N SER A 102 10.20 -9.84 -8.87
CA SER A 102 9.94 -10.47 -10.17
C SER A 102 11.07 -11.41 -10.61
N THR A 103 10.69 -12.59 -11.03
CA THR A 103 11.61 -13.56 -11.67
C THR A 103 11.80 -13.30 -13.17
N THR A 104 10.94 -12.48 -13.80
CA THR A 104 10.87 -12.31 -15.25
C THR A 104 11.14 -10.90 -15.75
N LEU A 105 11.15 -9.89 -14.86
CA LEU A 105 11.50 -8.52 -15.22
C LEU A 105 13.02 -8.42 -15.31
N ASP A 106 13.56 -7.92 -16.41
CA ASP A 106 15.01 -7.81 -16.60
C ASP A 106 15.58 -6.69 -15.72
N GLU A 107 14.96 -5.51 -15.76
CA GLU A 107 15.38 -4.33 -15.01
C GLU A 107 14.18 -3.48 -14.57
N VAL A 108 14.42 -2.58 -13.62
CA VAL A 108 13.45 -1.56 -13.16
C VAL A 108 13.72 -0.24 -13.88
N SER A 109 12.64 0.47 -14.23
CA SER A 109 12.71 1.67 -15.07
C SER A 109 12.63 2.99 -14.29
N THR A 110 12.40 2.95 -12.98
CA THR A 110 12.17 4.15 -12.17
C THR A 110 13.25 4.35 -11.11
N PRO A 111 13.59 5.60 -10.76
CA PRO A 111 14.53 5.91 -9.68
C PRO A 111 14.06 5.35 -8.32
N ARG A 112 15.00 5.20 -7.39
CA ARG A 112 14.76 4.71 -6.02
C ARG A 112 14.07 3.34 -6.01
N THR A 113 14.36 2.51 -7.02
CA THR A 113 13.73 1.21 -7.19
C THR A 113 14.80 0.14 -7.29
N ARG A 114 14.63 -0.97 -6.56
CA ARG A 114 15.47 -2.16 -6.70
C ARG A 114 14.63 -3.37 -7.06
N LEU A 115 15.26 -4.32 -7.75
CA LEU A 115 14.65 -5.57 -8.18
C LEU A 115 15.11 -6.71 -7.27
N GLU A 116 14.15 -7.46 -6.75
CA GLU A 116 14.37 -8.70 -6.01
C GLU A 116 13.81 -9.88 -6.79
N ARG A 117 14.54 -10.99 -6.81
CA ARG A 117 14.15 -12.16 -7.60
C ARG A 117 13.23 -13.12 -6.89
N SER A 118 13.17 -13.05 -5.57
CA SER A 118 12.30 -13.89 -4.73
C SER A 118 11.78 -13.08 -3.55
N PHE A 119 10.58 -13.44 -3.09
CA PHE A 119 10.04 -12.93 -1.83
C PHE A 119 10.62 -13.76 -0.68
N ASP A 120 11.42 -13.14 0.16
CA ASP A 120 11.96 -13.72 1.38
C ASP A 120 11.28 -13.07 2.60
N PRO A 121 10.45 -13.81 3.37
CA PRO A 121 9.76 -13.28 4.54
C PRO A 121 10.71 -12.69 5.60
N ASP A 122 11.88 -13.27 5.81
CA ASP A 122 12.84 -12.79 6.83
C ASP A 122 13.52 -11.49 6.38
N ALA A 123 13.83 -11.37 5.09
CA ALA A 123 14.34 -10.12 4.52
C ALA A 123 13.30 -9.00 4.59
N VAL A 124 12.02 -9.30 4.34
CA VAL A 124 10.93 -8.31 4.49
C VAL A 124 10.74 -7.90 5.94
N ARG A 125 10.76 -8.86 6.89
CA ARG A 125 10.68 -8.57 8.32
C ARG A 125 11.82 -7.64 8.76
N ALA A 126 13.05 -7.92 8.32
CA ALA A 126 14.21 -7.09 8.62
C ALA A 126 14.10 -5.69 8.02
N LEU A 127 13.60 -5.55 6.78
CA LEU A 127 13.36 -4.27 6.12
C LEU A 127 12.35 -3.43 6.90
N VAL A 128 11.20 -4.02 7.30
CA VAL A 128 10.16 -3.32 8.06
C VAL A 128 10.69 -2.88 9.43
N ALA A 129 11.41 -3.77 10.13
CA ALA A 129 11.98 -3.47 11.45
C ALA A 129 13.05 -2.37 11.42
N ALA A 130 13.78 -2.24 10.31
CA ALA A 130 14.80 -1.21 10.11
C ALA A 130 14.22 0.13 9.61
N SER A 131 12.94 0.17 9.24
CA SER A 131 12.29 1.37 8.70
C SER A 131 11.74 2.24 9.83
N ASP A 132 11.97 3.54 9.76
CA ASP A 132 11.34 4.56 10.60
C ASP A 132 9.97 5.01 10.08
N ARG A 133 9.60 4.57 8.88
CA ARG A 133 8.33 4.82 8.19
C ARG A 133 7.65 3.50 7.85
N ASP A 134 6.34 3.56 7.62
CA ASP A 134 5.56 2.39 7.22
C ASP A 134 5.97 1.90 5.82
N VAL A 135 5.81 0.61 5.58
CA VAL A 135 6.11 -0.07 4.30
C VAL A 135 4.79 -0.49 3.69
N LEU A 136 4.51 -0.05 2.46
CA LEU A 136 3.31 -0.44 1.73
C LEU A 136 3.56 -1.74 0.96
N LEU A 137 2.66 -2.68 1.11
CA LEU A 137 2.59 -3.89 0.31
C LEU A 137 1.50 -3.72 -0.73
N GLY A 138 1.86 -3.78 -2.00
CA GLY A 138 0.94 -3.57 -3.10
C GLY A 138 0.83 -4.78 -4.04
N GLY A 139 -0.41 -5.07 -4.43
CA GLY A 139 -0.78 -6.16 -5.31
C GLY A 139 -1.06 -7.48 -4.60
N PRO A 140 -2.19 -8.14 -4.92
CA PRO A 140 -2.68 -9.30 -4.17
C PRO A 140 -1.74 -10.51 -4.25
N GLY A 141 -1.09 -10.76 -5.39
CA GLY A 141 -0.17 -11.90 -5.52
C GLY A 141 1.06 -11.79 -4.60
N LEU A 142 1.61 -10.58 -4.40
CA LEU A 142 2.68 -10.37 -3.43
C LEU A 142 2.15 -10.38 -2.00
N ALA A 143 0.96 -9.81 -1.79
CA ALA A 143 0.31 -9.76 -0.50
C ALA A 143 0.01 -11.16 0.06
N GLU A 144 -0.36 -12.12 -0.78
CA GLU A 144 -0.58 -13.50 -0.37
C GLU A 144 0.63 -14.09 0.36
N HIS A 145 1.84 -13.89 -0.17
CA HIS A 145 3.06 -14.38 0.47
C HIS A 145 3.28 -13.76 1.87
N ALA A 146 3.08 -12.46 1.98
CA ALA A 146 3.27 -11.74 3.25
C ALA A 146 2.18 -12.08 4.28
N LEU A 147 0.92 -12.20 3.84
CA LEU A 147 -0.22 -12.57 4.69
C LEU A 147 -0.05 -13.98 5.25
N ARG A 148 0.32 -14.94 4.40
CA ARG A 148 0.57 -16.33 4.84
C ARG A 148 1.79 -16.46 5.76
N ALA A 149 2.76 -15.57 5.63
CA ALA A 149 3.93 -15.50 6.51
C ALA A 149 3.69 -14.70 7.81
N GLY A 150 2.48 -14.18 8.03
CA GLY A 150 2.13 -13.41 9.23
C GLY A 150 2.92 -12.11 9.36
N LEU A 151 3.26 -11.44 8.25
CA LEU A 151 4.07 -10.23 8.25
C LEU A 151 3.24 -8.95 8.25
N VAL A 152 1.97 -9.01 7.84
CA VAL A 152 1.12 -7.84 7.64
C VAL A 152 0.54 -7.37 8.97
N ASP A 153 0.78 -6.11 9.31
CA ASP A 153 0.30 -5.48 10.54
C ASP A 153 -1.09 -4.83 10.34
N GLU A 154 -1.35 -4.31 9.13
CA GLU A 154 -2.57 -3.57 8.83
C GLU A 154 -3.06 -3.90 7.42
N ILE A 155 -4.38 -4.06 7.29
CA ILE A 155 -5.08 -4.24 6.01
C ILE A 155 -6.02 -3.05 5.81
N GLY A 156 -5.88 -2.34 4.68
CA GLY A 156 -6.77 -1.28 4.24
C GLY A 156 -7.45 -1.63 2.92
N VAL A 157 -8.76 -1.44 2.86
CA VAL A 157 -9.54 -1.63 1.62
C VAL A 157 -10.37 -0.38 1.37
N VAL A 158 -10.19 0.22 0.21
CA VAL A 158 -11.09 1.24 -0.33
C VAL A 158 -12.05 0.52 -1.27
N VAL A 159 -13.28 0.35 -0.85
CA VAL A 159 -14.31 -0.43 -1.55
C VAL A 159 -15.02 0.47 -2.55
N ALA A 160 -14.90 0.16 -3.84
CA ALA A 160 -15.70 0.77 -4.89
C ALA A 160 -17.14 0.23 -4.86
N PRO A 161 -18.15 1.05 -5.14
CA PRO A 161 -19.55 0.63 -5.11
C PRO A 161 -19.94 -0.19 -6.36
N VAL A 162 -19.26 -1.31 -6.57
CA VAL A 162 -19.41 -2.20 -7.74
C VAL A 162 -19.26 -3.67 -7.34
N VAL A 163 -19.97 -4.54 -8.03
CA VAL A 163 -19.79 -6.00 -8.04
C VAL A 163 -19.33 -6.39 -9.43
N VAL A 164 -18.17 -7.04 -9.54
CA VAL A 164 -17.57 -7.41 -10.84
C VAL A 164 -17.77 -8.90 -11.18
N GLY A 165 -18.10 -9.74 -10.19
CA GLY A 165 -18.46 -11.14 -10.40
C GLY A 165 -17.28 -12.09 -10.62
N GLY A 166 -16.03 -11.60 -10.51
CA GLY A 166 -14.82 -12.41 -10.71
C GLY A 166 -13.61 -11.55 -11.07
N GLY A 167 -12.42 -12.15 -11.09
CA GLY A 167 -11.16 -11.46 -11.34
C GLY A 167 -10.07 -11.89 -10.36
N THR A 168 -9.14 -11.00 -10.08
CA THR A 168 -8.09 -11.23 -9.09
C THR A 168 -8.58 -10.82 -7.69
N ALA A 169 -8.79 -11.79 -6.80
CA ALA A 169 -9.19 -11.52 -5.42
C ALA A 169 -8.11 -10.72 -4.66
N TYR A 170 -8.52 -9.74 -3.86
CA TYR A 170 -7.55 -8.98 -3.06
C TYR A 170 -7.12 -9.69 -1.78
N LEU A 171 -7.88 -10.64 -1.27
CA LEU A 171 -7.46 -11.54 -0.19
C LEU A 171 -7.38 -12.98 -0.71
N PRO A 172 -6.37 -13.76 -0.32
CA PRO A 172 -6.20 -15.12 -0.79
C PRO A 172 -7.21 -16.07 -0.14
N ASP A 173 -7.62 -17.09 -0.89
CA ASP A 173 -8.47 -18.16 -0.39
C ASP A 173 -7.78 -18.96 0.73
N GLY A 174 -8.59 -19.50 1.64
CA GLY A 174 -8.11 -20.37 2.71
C GLY A 174 -7.24 -19.67 3.77
N LEU A 175 -7.19 -18.35 3.77
CA LEU A 175 -6.55 -17.55 4.81
C LEU A 175 -7.57 -17.14 5.88
N ARG A 176 -7.25 -17.40 7.14
CA ARG A 176 -8.01 -16.86 8.28
C ARG A 176 -7.14 -15.89 9.05
N LEU A 177 -7.67 -14.68 9.29
CA LEU A 177 -7.08 -13.64 10.13
C LEU A 177 -8.16 -13.08 11.06
N ASP A 178 -7.80 -12.82 12.29
CA ASP A 178 -8.63 -12.05 13.19
C ASP A 178 -8.23 -10.56 13.06
N LEU A 179 -9.22 -9.69 12.92
CA LEU A 179 -9.03 -8.29 12.59
C LEU A 179 -9.71 -7.40 13.63
N ARG A 180 -9.06 -6.27 13.93
CA ARG A 180 -9.62 -5.21 14.78
C ARG A 180 -9.76 -3.94 13.97
N LEU A 181 -10.98 -3.41 13.85
CA LEU A 181 -11.28 -2.18 13.14
C LEU A 181 -10.47 -1.01 13.71
N LEU A 182 -9.79 -0.28 12.82
CA LEU A 182 -9.05 0.96 13.12
C LEU A 182 -9.79 2.19 12.64
N GLU A 183 -10.38 2.12 11.44
CA GLU A 183 -11.02 3.24 10.78
C GLU A 183 -12.11 2.76 9.82
N GLU A 184 -13.20 3.51 9.76
CA GLU A 184 -14.21 3.41 8.70
C GLU A 184 -14.48 4.81 8.14
N ARG A 185 -14.68 4.91 6.84
CA ARG A 185 -15.03 6.17 6.19
C ARG A 185 -15.94 5.93 4.99
N ARG A 186 -16.99 6.74 4.87
CA ARG A 186 -17.88 6.80 3.71
C ARG A 186 -17.55 8.05 2.90
N PHE A 187 -17.58 7.93 1.57
CA PHE A 187 -17.39 9.01 0.61
C PHE A 187 -18.69 9.36 -0.11
N ALA A 188 -18.78 10.60 -0.62
CA ALA A 188 -19.99 11.09 -1.26
C ALA A 188 -20.35 10.32 -2.54
N ASN A 189 -19.35 9.81 -3.26
CA ASN A 189 -19.51 9.01 -4.49
C ASN A 189 -19.87 7.54 -4.25
N GLY A 190 -20.09 7.12 -3.00
CA GLY A 190 -20.50 5.77 -2.64
C GLY A 190 -19.34 4.83 -2.30
N PHE A 191 -18.09 5.23 -2.46
CA PHE A 191 -16.95 4.48 -1.94
C PHE A 191 -16.99 4.40 -0.41
N ALA A 192 -16.35 3.37 0.15
CA ALA A 192 -16.13 3.22 1.56
C ALA A 192 -14.70 2.75 1.83
N ALA A 193 -14.05 3.29 2.86
CA ALA A 193 -12.76 2.82 3.31
C ALA A 193 -12.87 2.10 4.64
N LEU A 194 -12.16 0.98 4.76
CA LEU A 194 -12.05 0.18 5.98
C LEU A 194 -10.58 -0.10 6.25
N ARG A 195 -10.14 0.13 7.48
CA ARG A 195 -8.78 -0.21 7.91
C ARG A 195 -8.83 -1.07 9.16
N TYR A 196 -8.04 -2.12 9.16
CA TYR A 196 -7.98 -3.10 10.24
C TYR A 196 -6.54 -3.39 10.66
N ALA A 197 -6.30 -3.49 11.96
CA ALA A 197 -5.11 -4.16 12.47
C ALA A 197 -5.30 -5.67 12.37
N VAL A 198 -4.26 -6.38 11.94
CA VAL A 198 -4.19 -7.85 12.05
C VAL A 198 -3.88 -8.17 13.52
N VAL A 199 -4.68 -9.05 14.12
CA VAL A 199 -4.50 -9.52 15.51
C VAL A 199 -3.88 -10.89 15.45
N GLY A 200 -2.69 -11.04 16.03
CA GLY A 200 -1.97 -12.32 16.09
C GLY A 200 -2.46 -13.21 17.22
#